data_cb98775df19710bd89ad6192461087dd
#
_entry.id   cb98775df19710bd89ad6192461087dd
#
_cell.length_a   1.000
_cell.length_b   1.000
_cell.length_c   1.000
_cell.angle_alpha   90.00
_cell.angle_beta   90.00
_cell.angle_gamma   90.00
#
_symmetry.space_group_name_H-M   'P 1'
#
loop_
_entity.id
_entity.type
_entity.pdbx_description
1 polymer ?
#
loop_
_entity_poly.entity_id
_entity_poly.type
_entity_poly.pdbx_seq_one_letter_code
_entity_poly.pdbx_strand_id
1 'polypeptide(L)'
;MEIHNISEDIVFSSVQTIFEVIKKEGNPDSLCLCDQCKLDTICYALNRIEPRYIVSNRGMTRIEQDWSGRQQIEADIATLIYKGLRLVNHNQRPTAEHFTSGAEEKVSNKPVYHMPAIVGRLFDGETFDPIAGVTVELLSDGKKIVMRNQNWQNPYTLVENTPGSFTFWPAPLPAEAVDVNRIFEFSLKIESSKYETLIHFFKIPAVSSIQSPSYTMERIFKLPDLYLFLPGEAEKNG
;
A
#
# COMPACT_ATOMS: atom_id res chain seq x y z
N MET A 1 2.81 -24.11 12.48
CA MET A 1 4.02 -24.26 11.59
C MET A 1 4.27 -22.88 11.03
N GLU A 2 5.41 -22.28 11.32
CA GLU A 2 5.77 -20.94 10.88
C GLU A 2 6.73 -21.05 9.71
N ILE A 3 6.41 -20.36 8.61
CA ILE A 3 7.25 -20.28 7.42
C ILE A 3 7.94 -18.93 7.46
N HIS A 4 9.26 -18.92 7.35
CA HIS A 4 10.06 -17.70 7.42
C HIS A 4 10.80 -17.45 6.12
N ASN A 5 10.85 -16.18 5.67
CA ASN A 5 11.53 -15.77 4.45
C ASN A 5 12.87 -15.08 4.79
N ILE A 6 13.97 -15.79 4.64
CA ILE A 6 15.30 -15.25 4.95
C ILE A 6 15.68 -14.06 4.04
N SER A 7 15.26 -14.06 2.78
CA SER A 7 15.54 -12.94 1.87
C SER A 7 14.98 -11.62 2.41
N GLU A 8 13.88 -11.68 3.13
CA GLU A 8 13.27 -10.52 3.77
C GLU A 8 14.19 -9.95 4.87
N ASP A 9 14.69 -10.81 5.78
CA ASP A 9 15.58 -10.39 6.86
C ASP A 9 16.90 -9.79 6.32
N ILE A 10 17.46 -10.41 5.28
CA ILE A 10 18.70 -9.93 4.67
C ILE A 10 18.47 -8.56 4.04
N VAL A 11 17.37 -8.35 3.31
CA VAL A 11 17.05 -7.06 2.69
C VAL A 11 16.83 -5.99 3.76
N PHE A 12 16.04 -6.27 4.81
CA PHE A 12 15.80 -5.34 5.89
C PHE A 12 17.09 -4.89 6.59
N SER A 13 17.94 -5.85 6.97
CA SER A 13 19.22 -5.56 7.62
C SER A 13 20.18 -4.81 6.71
N SER A 14 20.26 -5.17 5.43
CA SER A 14 21.13 -4.51 4.45
C SER A 14 20.69 -3.07 4.17
N VAL A 15 19.38 -2.81 4.03
CA VAL A 15 18.86 -1.45 3.87
C VAL A 15 19.17 -0.61 5.09
N GLN A 16 18.96 -1.15 6.31
CA GLN A 16 19.31 -0.46 7.55
C GLN A 16 20.77 -0.03 7.55
N THR A 17 21.68 -0.97 7.28
CA THR A 17 23.13 -0.73 7.26
C THR A 17 23.53 0.32 6.21
N ILE A 18 23.02 0.21 4.98
CA ILE A 18 23.34 1.14 3.88
C ILE A 18 22.84 2.56 4.22
N PHE A 19 21.63 2.70 4.75
CA PHE A 19 21.09 4.00 5.15
C PHE A 19 21.92 4.65 6.29
N GLU A 20 22.38 3.85 7.25
CA GLU A 20 23.26 4.34 8.31
C GLU A 20 24.64 4.76 7.78
N VAL A 21 25.22 4.01 6.86
CA VAL A 21 26.49 4.36 6.19
C VAL A 21 26.36 5.67 5.44
N ILE A 22 25.32 5.84 4.61
CA ILE A 22 25.09 7.07 3.85
C ILE A 22 24.90 8.27 4.81
N LYS A 23 24.17 8.09 5.92
CA LYS A 23 24.02 9.15 6.95
C LYS A 23 25.36 9.55 7.57
N LYS A 24 26.25 8.60 7.84
CA LYS A 24 27.58 8.83 8.45
C LYS A 24 28.57 9.45 7.47
N GLU A 25 28.53 9.08 6.21
CA GLU A 25 29.43 9.57 5.15
C GLU A 25 29.03 10.95 4.61
N GLY A 26 27.96 11.56 5.13
CA GLY A 26 27.53 12.91 4.80
C GLY A 26 26.60 13.01 3.59
N ASN A 27 26.05 11.89 3.09
CA ASN A 27 25.04 11.84 2.04
C ASN A 27 25.39 12.69 0.80
N PRO A 28 26.47 12.38 0.08
CA PRO A 28 26.99 13.24 -1.01
C PRO A 28 25.99 13.45 -2.15
N ASP A 29 25.09 12.47 -2.37
CA ASP A 29 24.08 12.52 -3.43
C ASP A 29 22.78 13.23 -2.97
N SER A 30 22.75 13.78 -1.76
CA SER A 30 21.57 14.44 -1.15
C SER A 30 20.29 13.57 -1.22
N LEU A 31 20.44 12.27 -1.02
CA LEU A 31 19.33 11.32 -1.07
C LEU A 31 18.39 11.50 0.13
N CYS A 32 17.11 11.40 -0.07
CA CYS A 32 16.16 11.34 1.03
C CYS A 32 16.27 10.01 1.76
N LEU A 33 16.55 10.06 3.06
CA LEU A 33 16.72 8.90 3.94
C LEU A 33 15.62 8.81 4.99
N CYS A 34 14.43 9.33 4.70
CA CYS A 34 13.27 9.22 5.59
C CYS A 34 12.74 7.77 5.62
N ASP A 35 11.92 7.46 6.62
CA ASP A 35 11.37 6.12 6.82
C ASP A 35 10.53 5.65 5.63
N GLN A 36 9.81 6.58 4.97
CA GLN A 36 9.05 6.27 3.77
C GLN A 36 9.94 5.84 2.60
N CYS A 37 11.00 6.59 2.31
CA CYS A 37 11.96 6.23 1.27
C CYS A 37 12.68 4.92 1.59
N LYS A 38 12.91 4.64 2.88
CA LYS A 38 13.47 3.38 3.35
C LYS A 38 12.53 2.21 3.05
N LEU A 39 11.25 2.32 3.40
CA LEU A 39 10.25 1.29 3.11
C LEU A 39 10.07 1.06 1.60
N ASP A 40 10.00 2.11 0.80
CA ASP A 40 9.87 2.01 -0.64
C ASP A 40 11.10 1.33 -1.27
N THR A 41 12.31 1.59 -0.72
CA THR A 41 13.55 0.91 -1.13
C THR A 41 13.54 -0.57 -0.77
N ILE A 42 13.07 -0.93 0.44
CA ILE A 42 12.88 -2.32 0.86
C ILE A 42 11.91 -3.04 -0.10
N CYS A 43 10.75 -2.45 -0.35
CA CYS A 43 9.76 -3.00 -1.27
C CYS A 43 10.33 -3.19 -2.69
N TYR A 44 11.11 -2.21 -3.18
CA TYR A 44 11.76 -2.32 -4.48
C TYR A 44 12.70 -3.53 -4.56
N ALA A 45 13.52 -3.76 -3.53
CA ALA A 45 14.45 -4.89 -3.48
C ALA A 45 13.72 -6.23 -3.34
N LEU A 46 12.75 -6.32 -2.41
CA LEU A 46 11.98 -7.56 -2.16
C LEU A 46 11.18 -8.02 -3.38
N ASN A 47 10.68 -7.11 -4.20
CA ASN A 47 9.96 -7.45 -5.43
C ASN A 47 10.87 -7.93 -6.58
N ARG A 48 12.20 -7.95 -6.40
CA ARG A 48 13.20 -8.31 -7.43
C ARG A 48 14.17 -9.39 -7.01
N ILE A 49 14.10 -9.80 -5.76
CA ILE A 49 14.89 -10.92 -5.23
C ILE A 49 14.00 -12.16 -5.07
N GLU A 50 14.57 -13.33 -5.31
CA GLU A 50 13.87 -14.58 -5.07
C GLU A 50 13.65 -14.80 -3.57
N PRO A 51 12.42 -15.11 -3.14
CA PRO A 51 12.13 -15.42 -1.75
C PRO A 51 12.75 -16.77 -1.37
N ARG A 52 13.30 -16.85 -0.16
CA ARG A 52 13.92 -18.07 0.39
C ARG A 52 13.24 -18.48 1.66
N TYR A 53 12.31 -19.41 1.55
CA TYR A 53 11.51 -19.87 2.67
C TYR A 53 12.17 -21.02 3.42
N ILE A 54 12.15 -20.94 4.74
CA ILE A 54 12.56 -22.01 5.65
C ILE A 54 11.49 -22.29 6.69
N VAL A 55 11.48 -23.51 7.22
CA VAL A 55 10.59 -23.96 8.28
C VAL A 55 11.34 -24.56 9.48
N SER A 56 12.68 -24.68 9.39
CA SER A 56 13.48 -25.35 10.41
C SER A 56 14.96 -24.97 10.32
N ASN A 57 15.70 -25.30 11.39
CA ASN A 57 17.17 -25.15 11.48
C ASN A 57 17.93 -25.84 10.33
N ARG A 58 17.41 -26.95 9.80
CA ARG A 58 18.01 -27.63 8.63
C ARG A 58 18.02 -26.74 7.39
N GLY A 59 16.98 -25.92 7.19
CA GLY A 59 16.91 -24.93 6.10
C GLY A 59 18.01 -23.88 6.26
N MET A 60 18.18 -23.35 7.48
CA MET A 60 19.26 -22.40 7.80
C MET A 60 20.65 -22.97 7.51
N THR A 61 20.96 -24.15 8.04
CA THR A 61 22.27 -24.79 7.86
C THR A 61 22.61 -24.99 6.39
N ARG A 62 21.64 -25.32 5.53
CA ARG A 62 21.87 -25.45 4.08
C ARG A 62 22.24 -24.13 3.42
N ILE A 63 21.60 -23.04 3.81
CA ILE A 63 21.87 -21.70 3.27
C ILE A 63 23.25 -21.21 3.76
N GLU A 64 23.60 -21.50 5.00
CA GLU A 64 24.90 -21.13 5.58
C GLU A 64 26.08 -21.90 4.96
N GLN A 65 25.87 -23.12 4.50
CA GLN A 65 26.90 -23.92 3.83
C GLN A 65 27.24 -23.44 2.42
N ASP A 66 26.35 -22.72 1.75
CA ASP A 66 26.61 -22.12 0.43
C ASP A 66 27.28 -20.74 0.57
N TRP A 67 28.51 -20.72 1.05
CA TRP A 67 29.28 -19.51 1.33
C TRP A 67 29.53 -18.64 0.08
N SER A 68 29.80 -19.26 -1.07
CA SER A 68 30.04 -18.53 -2.33
C SER A 68 28.76 -17.91 -2.87
N GLY A 69 27.64 -18.63 -2.79
CA GLY A 69 26.31 -18.12 -3.15
C GLY A 69 25.86 -16.97 -2.25
N ARG A 70 26.23 -17.00 -0.96
CA ARG A 70 25.86 -15.94 -0.01
C ARG A 70 26.50 -14.58 -0.35
N GLN A 71 27.80 -14.55 -0.66
CA GLN A 71 28.49 -13.30 -1.03
C GLN A 71 27.90 -12.68 -2.29
N GLN A 72 27.58 -13.51 -3.28
CA GLN A 72 26.93 -13.03 -4.51
C GLN A 72 25.56 -12.44 -4.22
N ILE A 73 24.75 -13.10 -3.40
CA ILE A 73 23.42 -12.62 -3.01
C ILE A 73 23.50 -11.28 -2.26
N GLU A 74 24.43 -11.14 -1.32
CA GLU A 74 24.64 -9.90 -0.59
C GLU A 74 25.05 -8.75 -1.53
N ALA A 75 25.90 -9.02 -2.54
CA ALA A 75 26.28 -8.04 -3.56
C ALA A 75 25.11 -7.66 -4.47
N ASP A 76 24.29 -8.64 -4.88
CA ASP A 76 23.10 -8.42 -5.70
C ASP A 76 22.05 -7.61 -4.93
N ILE A 77 21.83 -7.93 -3.66
CA ILE A 77 20.95 -7.17 -2.77
C ILE A 77 21.43 -5.73 -2.62
N ALA A 78 22.72 -5.51 -2.33
CA ALA A 78 23.28 -4.17 -2.23
C ALA A 78 23.07 -3.37 -3.52
N THR A 79 23.29 -3.99 -4.67
CA THR A 79 23.06 -3.39 -5.98
C THR A 79 21.59 -3.01 -6.17
N LEU A 80 20.66 -3.88 -5.79
CA LEU A 80 19.21 -3.61 -5.86
C LEU A 80 18.81 -2.48 -4.91
N ILE A 81 19.38 -2.42 -3.70
CA ILE A 81 19.12 -1.36 -2.73
C ILE A 81 19.56 0.00 -3.28
N TYR A 82 20.78 0.12 -3.82
CA TYR A 82 21.27 1.36 -4.39
C TYR A 82 20.46 1.80 -5.61
N LYS A 83 20.07 0.86 -6.50
CA LYS A 83 19.14 1.15 -7.61
C LYS A 83 17.78 1.61 -7.11
N GLY A 84 17.22 0.91 -6.12
CA GLY A 84 15.94 1.25 -5.50
C GLY A 84 15.97 2.62 -4.86
N LEU A 85 16.99 2.92 -4.07
CA LEU A 85 17.16 4.21 -3.40
C LEU A 85 17.22 5.38 -4.40
N ARG A 86 17.97 5.24 -5.49
CA ARG A 86 18.02 6.26 -6.56
C ARG A 86 16.67 6.43 -7.25
N LEU A 87 15.99 5.33 -7.58
CA LEU A 87 14.68 5.37 -8.24
C LEU A 87 13.62 6.00 -7.36
N VAL A 88 13.57 5.63 -6.08
CA VAL A 88 12.65 6.19 -5.08
C VAL A 88 12.89 7.69 -4.91
N ASN A 89 14.17 8.11 -4.86
CA ASN A 89 14.51 9.53 -4.75
C ASN A 89 14.19 10.34 -6.02
N HIS A 90 14.29 9.74 -7.20
CA HIS A 90 13.91 10.39 -8.46
C HIS A 90 12.39 10.54 -8.59
N ASN A 91 11.62 9.57 -8.09
CA ASN A 91 10.15 9.52 -8.19
C ASN A 91 9.50 9.70 -6.82
N GLN A 92 9.91 10.75 -6.08
CA GLN A 92 9.33 11.02 -4.75
C GLN A 92 7.82 11.23 -4.85
N ARG A 93 7.10 10.67 -3.88
CA ARG A 93 5.64 10.85 -3.81
C ARG A 93 5.33 12.33 -3.54
N PRO A 94 4.41 12.97 -4.29
CA PRO A 94 4.14 14.41 -4.17
C PRO A 94 3.58 14.85 -2.81
N THR A 95 3.11 13.89 -1.98
CA THR A 95 2.55 14.12 -0.63
C THR A 95 3.48 13.65 0.48
N ALA A 96 4.70 13.23 0.16
CA ALA A 96 5.70 12.90 1.16
C ALA A 96 6.26 14.19 1.79
N GLU A 97 5.47 14.82 2.64
CA GLU A 97 6.09 15.56 3.73
C GLU A 97 6.93 14.51 4.47
N HIS A 98 8.24 14.75 4.55
CA HIS A 98 9.20 13.86 5.19
C HIS A 98 8.96 13.85 6.70
N PHE A 99 7.90 13.16 7.14
CA PHE A 99 7.56 13.06 8.55
C PHE A 99 8.51 12.09 9.24
N THR A 100 9.40 12.68 10.02
CA THR A 100 10.02 12.01 11.15
C THR A 100 8.93 11.74 12.18
N SER A 101 8.36 10.54 12.17
CA SER A 101 7.91 9.88 13.40
C SER A 101 7.27 8.54 13.05
N GLY A 102 7.91 7.48 13.47
CA GLY A 102 7.30 6.17 13.56
C GLY A 102 6.08 6.24 14.49
N ALA A 103 4.90 6.30 13.90
CA ALA A 103 3.73 5.85 14.61
C ALA A 103 3.80 4.31 14.60
N GLU A 104 4.52 3.75 15.58
CA GLU A 104 4.29 2.36 15.99
C GLU A 104 2.78 2.22 16.18
N GLU A 105 2.14 1.33 15.42
CA GLU A 105 0.78 0.90 15.71
C GLU A 105 0.80 0.38 17.15
N LYS A 106 0.43 1.21 18.10
CA LYS A 106 0.17 0.76 19.46
C LYS A 106 -0.96 -0.25 19.33
N VAL A 107 -0.61 -1.53 19.49
CA VAL A 107 -1.58 -2.61 19.59
C VAL A 107 -2.53 -2.24 20.73
N SER A 108 -3.65 -1.64 20.37
CA SER A 108 -4.70 -1.32 21.31
C SER A 108 -5.43 -2.61 21.62
N ASN A 109 -5.41 -3.04 22.88
CA ASN A 109 -6.22 -4.18 23.34
C ASN A 109 -7.74 -3.90 23.33
N LYS A 110 -8.16 -2.82 22.66
CA LYS A 110 -9.58 -2.48 22.52
C LYS A 110 -10.15 -3.13 21.27
N PRO A 111 -11.38 -3.62 21.32
CA PRO A 111 -12.04 -4.16 20.13
C PRO A 111 -12.22 -3.07 19.06
N VAL A 112 -11.99 -3.43 17.80
CA VAL A 112 -12.12 -2.55 16.65
C VAL A 112 -12.71 -3.30 15.46
N TYR A 113 -13.37 -2.58 14.56
CA TYR A 113 -13.77 -3.08 13.25
C TYR A 113 -12.62 -2.87 12.27
N HIS A 114 -12.09 -3.96 11.77
CA HIS A 114 -11.07 -3.93 10.72
C HIS A 114 -11.74 -3.90 9.35
N MET A 115 -11.53 -2.82 8.60
CA MET A 115 -12.04 -2.71 7.24
C MET A 115 -11.16 -3.49 6.26
N PRO A 116 -11.77 -4.17 5.27
CA PRO A 116 -11.03 -4.76 4.17
C PRO A 116 -10.37 -3.67 3.32
N ALA A 117 -9.37 -4.04 2.52
CA ALA A 117 -8.92 -3.17 1.46
C ALA A 117 -10.02 -3.06 0.37
N ILE A 118 -10.40 -1.86 0.01
CA ILE A 118 -11.43 -1.55 -0.99
C ILE A 118 -10.73 -1.32 -2.32
N VAL A 119 -10.97 -2.18 -3.31
CA VAL A 119 -10.35 -2.11 -4.63
C VAL A 119 -11.41 -1.80 -5.67
N GLY A 120 -11.13 -0.87 -6.56
CA GLY A 120 -12.03 -0.50 -7.63
C GLY A 120 -11.30 -0.17 -8.94
N ARG A 121 -12.09 -0.13 -10.01
CA ARG A 121 -11.63 0.27 -11.34
C ARG A 121 -12.57 1.32 -11.93
N LEU A 122 -11.99 2.27 -12.67
CA LEU A 122 -12.68 3.39 -13.27
C LEU A 122 -12.36 3.47 -14.77
N PHE A 123 -13.39 3.52 -15.58
CA PHE A 123 -13.32 3.54 -17.03
C PHE A 123 -14.06 4.72 -17.62
N ASP A 124 -13.63 5.13 -18.81
CA ASP A 124 -14.40 6.03 -19.68
C ASP A 124 -15.65 5.26 -20.18
N GLY A 125 -16.82 5.87 -20.03
CA GLY A 125 -18.10 5.21 -20.35
C GLY A 125 -18.34 5.07 -21.85
N GLU A 126 -17.62 5.81 -22.71
CA GLU A 126 -17.74 5.75 -24.16
C GLU A 126 -16.70 4.81 -24.77
N THR A 127 -15.43 4.95 -24.37
CA THR A 127 -14.31 4.19 -24.98
C THR A 127 -13.99 2.90 -24.24
N PHE A 128 -14.46 2.76 -23.01
CA PHE A 128 -14.11 1.67 -22.08
C PHE A 128 -12.61 1.62 -21.71
N ASP A 129 -11.86 2.68 -21.98
CA ASP A 129 -10.47 2.77 -21.58
C ASP A 129 -10.33 3.11 -20.09
N PRO A 130 -9.31 2.59 -19.41
CA PRO A 130 -9.06 2.95 -18.02
C PRO A 130 -8.60 4.43 -17.91
N ILE A 131 -9.15 5.16 -16.95
CA ILE A 131 -8.93 6.61 -16.80
C ILE A 131 -7.74 6.87 -15.86
N ALA A 132 -6.90 7.85 -16.20
CA ALA A 132 -5.88 8.43 -15.33
C ALA A 132 -6.13 9.93 -15.07
N GLY A 133 -5.44 10.51 -14.08
CA GLY A 133 -5.52 11.94 -13.76
C GLY A 133 -6.79 12.38 -13.05
N VAL A 134 -7.69 11.46 -12.70
CA VAL A 134 -8.94 11.74 -11.98
C VAL A 134 -8.75 11.41 -10.50
N THR A 135 -9.35 12.21 -9.63
CA THR A 135 -9.28 12.05 -8.18
C THR A 135 -10.50 11.33 -7.65
N VAL A 136 -10.26 10.27 -6.89
CA VAL A 136 -11.28 9.45 -6.19
C VAL A 136 -11.18 9.71 -4.70
N GLU A 137 -12.31 9.97 -4.05
CA GLU A 137 -12.39 10.23 -2.62
C GLU A 137 -13.34 9.22 -1.95
N LEU A 138 -12.86 8.58 -0.87
CA LEU A 138 -13.65 7.67 -0.06
C LEU A 138 -14.24 8.39 1.15
N LEU A 139 -15.56 8.33 1.30
CA LEU A 139 -16.31 9.02 2.33
C LEU A 139 -17.18 8.04 3.14
N SER A 140 -17.44 8.37 4.41
CA SER A 140 -18.52 7.80 5.24
C SER A 140 -19.28 8.94 5.90
N ASP A 141 -20.60 8.92 5.84
CA ASP A 141 -21.46 10.00 6.32
C ASP A 141 -21.06 11.40 5.78
N GLY A 142 -20.64 11.45 4.52
CA GLY A 142 -20.20 12.68 3.85
C GLY A 142 -18.84 13.22 4.33
N LYS A 143 -18.13 12.49 5.20
CA LYS A 143 -16.81 12.87 5.72
C LYS A 143 -15.73 11.97 5.15
N LYS A 144 -14.58 12.58 4.88
CA LYS A 144 -13.38 11.86 4.42
C LYS A 144 -12.90 10.86 5.48
N ILE A 145 -12.66 9.64 5.06
CA ILE A 145 -12.21 8.57 5.94
C ILE A 145 -10.69 8.61 6.08
N VAL A 146 -10.23 8.44 7.32
CA VAL A 146 -8.81 8.26 7.62
C VAL A 146 -8.36 6.89 7.15
N MET A 147 -7.23 6.83 6.46
CA MET A 147 -6.62 5.58 6.01
C MET A 147 -5.76 4.96 7.11
N ARG A 148 -5.47 3.67 6.99
CA ARG A 148 -4.73 2.86 7.96
C ARG A 148 -3.38 3.47 8.34
N ASN A 149 -2.68 4.01 7.38
CA ASN A 149 -1.44 4.75 7.57
C ASN A 149 -1.22 5.77 6.43
N GLN A 150 -0.17 6.53 6.50
CA GLN A 150 0.16 7.62 5.57
C GLN A 150 0.48 7.14 4.14
N ASN A 151 0.76 5.84 3.95
CA ASN A 151 1.03 5.27 2.62
C ASN A 151 -0.25 5.09 1.79
N TRP A 152 -1.41 5.12 2.45
CA TRP A 152 -2.72 5.02 1.82
C TRP A 152 -3.35 6.40 1.73
N GLN A 153 -3.46 6.90 0.53
CA GLN A 153 -3.98 8.25 0.28
C GLN A 153 -5.50 8.25 0.18
N ASN A 154 -6.13 9.28 0.76
CA ASN A 154 -7.53 9.61 0.55
C ASN A 154 -7.67 11.15 0.64
N PRO A 155 -7.96 11.85 -0.47
CA PRO A 155 -8.27 11.36 -1.82
C PRO A 155 -7.05 10.75 -2.54
N TYR A 156 -7.32 9.91 -3.54
CA TYR A 156 -6.31 9.27 -4.39
C TYR A 156 -6.49 9.71 -5.84
N THR A 157 -5.41 10.18 -6.46
CA THR A 157 -5.41 10.53 -7.88
C THR A 157 -4.88 9.35 -8.69
N LEU A 158 -5.68 8.89 -9.66
CA LEU A 158 -5.32 7.81 -10.56
C LEU A 158 -4.08 8.17 -11.38
N VAL A 159 -3.08 7.30 -11.36
CA VAL A 159 -1.79 7.52 -12.02
C VAL A 159 -1.72 6.80 -13.36
N GLU A 160 -0.93 7.34 -14.30
CA GLU A 160 -0.77 6.78 -15.65
C GLU A 160 -0.18 5.36 -15.66
N ASN A 161 0.66 5.00 -14.68
CA ASN A 161 1.28 3.67 -14.59
C ASN A 161 0.28 2.55 -14.23
N THR A 162 -0.84 2.89 -13.59
CA THR A 162 -1.92 1.96 -13.23
C THR A 162 -3.27 2.64 -13.50
N PRO A 163 -3.56 2.94 -14.78
CA PRO A 163 -4.74 3.72 -15.12
C PRO A 163 -6.01 2.98 -14.67
N GLY A 164 -7.01 3.73 -14.26
CA GLY A 164 -8.29 3.23 -13.81
C GLY A 164 -8.28 2.52 -12.45
N SER A 165 -7.14 2.14 -11.90
CA SER A 165 -7.09 1.32 -10.68
C SER A 165 -6.87 2.16 -9.42
N PHE A 166 -7.67 1.91 -8.38
CA PHE A 166 -7.50 2.53 -7.07
C PHE A 166 -7.72 1.53 -5.95
N THR A 167 -7.10 1.83 -4.81
CA THR A 167 -7.23 1.03 -3.59
C THR A 167 -7.26 1.93 -2.36
N PHE A 168 -8.21 1.70 -1.48
CA PHE A 168 -8.32 2.33 -0.18
C PHE A 168 -8.20 1.29 0.93
N TRP A 169 -7.49 1.60 1.99
CA TRP A 169 -7.46 0.77 3.19
C TRP A 169 -7.77 1.62 4.41
N PRO A 170 -9.06 1.68 4.81
CA PRO A 170 -9.49 2.50 5.93
C PRO A 170 -8.84 2.10 7.26
N ALA A 171 -8.61 3.07 8.12
CA ALA A 171 -8.20 2.83 9.49
C ALA A 171 -9.26 2.00 10.23
N PRO A 172 -8.86 1.19 11.24
CA PRO A 172 -9.80 0.49 12.09
C PRO A 172 -10.74 1.46 12.81
N LEU A 173 -12.01 1.09 12.91
CA LEU A 173 -13.01 1.87 13.62
C LEU A 173 -13.27 1.28 15.02
N PRO A 174 -13.44 2.10 16.07
CA PRO A 174 -13.65 1.61 17.42
C PRO A 174 -14.94 0.79 17.52
N ALA A 175 -14.89 -0.27 18.33
CA ALA A 175 -16.03 -1.11 18.66
C ALA A 175 -16.23 -1.17 20.20
N GLU A 176 -17.45 -1.44 20.61
CA GLU A 176 -17.80 -1.54 22.04
C GLU A 176 -17.44 -2.90 22.64
N ALA A 177 -17.53 -3.97 21.83
CA ALA A 177 -17.22 -5.34 22.22
C ALA A 177 -16.65 -6.13 21.05
N VAL A 178 -16.10 -7.31 21.33
CA VAL A 178 -15.61 -8.27 20.33
C VAL A 178 -16.80 -9.04 19.74
N ASP A 179 -16.63 -9.53 18.51
CA ASP A 179 -17.62 -10.35 17.78
C ASP A 179 -18.97 -9.64 17.51
N VAL A 180 -18.97 -8.32 17.47
CA VAL A 180 -20.14 -7.53 17.08
C VAL A 180 -20.14 -7.33 15.55
N ASN A 181 -21.22 -7.73 14.90
CA ASN A 181 -21.45 -7.48 13.47
C ASN A 181 -22.02 -6.07 13.27
N ARG A 182 -21.44 -5.32 12.33
CA ARG A 182 -21.94 -4.02 11.91
C ARG A 182 -21.78 -3.84 10.39
N ILE A 183 -22.76 -3.17 9.80
CA ILE A 183 -22.72 -2.75 8.38
C ILE A 183 -22.31 -1.28 8.35
N PHE A 184 -21.25 -0.98 7.59
CA PHE A 184 -20.75 0.36 7.38
C PHE A 184 -21.15 0.85 5.98
N GLU A 185 -21.63 2.08 5.89
CA GLU A 185 -22.00 2.71 4.63
C GLU A 185 -20.88 3.64 4.18
N PHE A 186 -20.47 3.44 2.94
CA PHE A 186 -19.42 4.22 2.29
C PHE A 186 -19.94 4.82 0.98
N SER A 187 -19.31 5.90 0.57
CA SER A 187 -19.49 6.44 -0.77
C SER A 187 -18.12 6.79 -1.39
N LEU A 188 -18.01 6.52 -2.67
CA LEU A 188 -16.92 7.06 -3.50
C LEU A 188 -17.45 8.31 -4.19
N LYS A 189 -16.70 9.39 -4.08
CA LYS A 189 -16.92 10.62 -4.84
C LYS A 189 -15.80 10.79 -5.84
N ILE A 190 -16.16 10.99 -7.10
CA ILE A 190 -15.23 11.17 -8.19
C ILE A 190 -15.57 12.47 -8.87
N GLU A 191 -14.65 13.44 -8.82
CA GLU A 191 -14.81 14.76 -9.44
C GLU A 191 -13.73 14.94 -10.52
N SER A 192 -14.16 15.42 -11.66
CA SER A 192 -13.30 15.71 -12.79
C SER A 192 -13.82 16.94 -13.55
N SER A 193 -12.93 17.69 -14.16
CA SER A 193 -13.30 18.78 -15.08
C SER A 193 -13.82 18.29 -16.43
N LYS A 194 -13.53 17.03 -16.78
CA LYS A 194 -13.88 16.42 -18.07
C LYS A 194 -15.17 15.61 -17.99
N TYR A 195 -15.43 14.95 -16.88
CA TYR A 195 -16.54 14.00 -16.71
C TYR A 195 -17.55 14.51 -15.69
N GLU A 196 -18.78 13.99 -15.75
CA GLU A 196 -19.78 14.23 -14.73
C GLU A 196 -19.32 13.66 -13.37
N THR A 197 -19.75 14.32 -12.29
CA THR A 197 -19.45 13.85 -10.93
C THR A 197 -20.16 12.53 -10.67
N LEU A 198 -19.42 11.49 -10.32
CA LEU A 198 -19.97 10.20 -9.91
C LEU A 198 -19.92 10.06 -8.38
N ILE A 199 -21.08 9.68 -7.79
CA ILE A 199 -21.16 9.25 -6.40
C ILE A 199 -21.68 7.82 -6.37
N HIS A 200 -20.85 6.89 -5.89
CA HIS A 200 -21.19 5.47 -5.79
C HIS A 200 -21.27 5.05 -4.33
N PHE A 201 -22.46 4.56 -3.91
CA PHE A 201 -22.71 4.10 -2.54
C PHE A 201 -22.56 2.59 -2.44
N PHE A 202 -21.96 2.13 -1.34
CA PHE A 202 -21.80 0.70 -1.07
C PHE A 202 -21.72 0.42 0.44
N LYS A 203 -21.90 -0.85 0.82
CA LYS A 203 -21.96 -1.29 2.22
C LYS A 203 -20.95 -2.40 2.45
N ILE A 204 -20.24 -2.33 3.58
CA ILE A 204 -19.30 -3.35 4.00
C ILE A 204 -19.70 -3.90 5.36
N PRO A 205 -20.01 -5.19 5.47
CA PRO A 205 -20.17 -5.84 6.75
C PRO A 205 -18.82 -6.06 7.41
N ALA A 206 -18.70 -5.78 8.68
CA ALA A 206 -17.47 -6.03 9.45
C ALA A 206 -17.80 -6.59 10.84
N VAL A 207 -16.92 -7.45 11.34
CA VAL A 207 -16.97 -8.03 12.67
C VAL A 207 -15.84 -7.43 13.50
N SER A 208 -16.16 -7.00 14.71
CA SER A 208 -15.16 -6.44 15.62
C SER A 208 -14.24 -7.51 16.19
N SER A 209 -12.95 -7.21 16.28
CA SER A 209 -11.94 -8.10 16.90
C SER A 209 -10.82 -7.29 17.56
N ILE A 210 -10.03 -7.93 18.41
CA ILE A 210 -8.84 -7.33 19.04
C ILE A 210 -7.60 -7.50 18.14
N GLN A 211 -7.53 -8.60 17.39
CA GLN A 211 -6.37 -8.91 16.55
C GLN A 211 -6.39 -8.06 15.27
N SER A 212 -5.27 -7.40 14.98
CA SER A 212 -5.07 -6.73 13.69
C SER A 212 -4.83 -7.79 12.61
N PRO A 213 -5.71 -7.91 11.62
CA PRO A 213 -5.47 -8.83 10.52
C PRO A 213 -4.31 -8.33 9.66
N SER A 214 -3.44 -9.24 9.24
CA SER A 214 -2.50 -8.98 8.15
C SER A 214 -3.25 -8.69 6.84
N TYR A 215 -2.60 -7.97 5.93
CA TYR A 215 -3.13 -7.79 4.59
C TYR A 215 -3.15 -9.14 3.87
N THR A 216 -4.34 -9.63 3.54
CA THR A 216 -4.52 -10.88 2.78
C THR A 216 -5.49 -10.64 1.62
N MET A 217 -5.32 -11.37 0.54
CA MET A 217 -6.22 -11.31 -0.63
C MET A 217 -7.67 -11.71 -0.29
N GLU A 218 -7.87 -12.47 0.78
CA GLU A 218 -9.20 -12.88 1.26
C GLU A 218 -9.99 -11.75 1.91
N ARG A 219 -9.33 -10.64 2.23
CA ARG A 219 -9.94 -9.46 2.86
C ARG A 219 -9.97 -8.26 1.94
N ILE A 220 -10.22 -8.49 0.66
CA ILE A 220 -10.41 -7.45 -0.34
C ILE A 220 -11.90 -7.32 -0.62
N PHE A 221 -12.42 -6.10 -0.49
CA PHE A 221 -13.74 -5.74 -0.97
C PHE A 221 -13.60 -5.16 -2.37
N LYS A 222 -14.02 -5.92 -3.37
CA LYS A 222 -13.94 -5.52 -4.76
C LYS A 222 -15.24 -4.80 -5.16
N LEU A 223 -15.11 -3.56 -5.60
CA LEU A 223 -16.20 -2.81 -6.19
C LEU A 223 -16.50 -3.28 -7.62
N PRO A 224 -17.72 -3.07 -8.12
CA PRO A 224 -17.99 -3.18 -9.55
C PRO A 224 -17.13 -2.20 -10.34
N ASP A 225 -16.97 -2.46 -11.63
CA ASP A 225 -16.33 -1.50 -12.53
C ASP A 225 -17.21 -0.24 -12.64
N LEU A 226 -16.60 0.92 -12.49
CA LEU A 226 -17.29 2.21 -12.53
C LEU A 226 -16.97 2.91 -13.85
N TYR A 227 -17.94 3.65 -14.37
CA TYR A 227 -17.84 4.34 -15.64
C TYR A 227 -18.15 5.82 -15.46
N LEU A 228 -17.32 6.69 -16.03
CA LEU A 228 -17.55 8.13 -16.08
C LEU A 228 -18.00 8.52 -17.49
N PHE A 229 -19.01 9.39 -17.55
CA PHE A 229 -19.57 9.91 -18.79
C PHE A 229 -19.25 11.40 -18.96
N LEU A 230 -19.16 11.83 -20.19
CA LEU A 230 -19.05 13.25 -20.51
C LEU A 230 -20.38 13.99 -20.18
N PRO A 231 -20.31 15.27 -19.79
CA PRO A 231 -21.51 16.03 -19.52
C PRO A 231 -22.50 16.05 -20.70
N GLY A 232 -23.75 15.71 -20.44
CA GLY A 232 -24.81 15.65 -21.46
C GLY A 232 -24.97 14.32 -22.18
N GLU A 233 -24.16 13.29 -21.91
CA GLU A 233 -24.26 11.97 -22.55
C GLU A 233 -25.16 10.99 -21.78
N ALA A 234 -25.37 11.21 -20.47
CA ALA A 234 -26.20 10.36 -19.63
C ALA A 234 -27.69 10.36 -20.04
N GLU A 235 -28.17 11.38 -20.75
CA GLU A 235 -29.56 11.47 -21.18
C GLU A 235 -29.90 10.69 -22.47
N LYS A 236 -28.90 10.13 -23.18
CA LYS A 236 -29.13 9.45 -24.48
C LYS A 236 -29.46 7.95 -24.37
N ASN A 237 -29.31 7.36 -23.17
CA ASN A 237 -29.50 5.90 -22.94
C ASN A 237 -30.63 5.59 -21.96
N GLY A 238 -31.68 6.43 -21.87
CA GLY A 238 -32.92 6.18 -21.14
C GLY A 238 -34.00 5.57 -21.99
#